data_0b629845bf26091847e7d64860799117
#
_entry.id   0b629845bf26091847e7d64860799117
#
_cell.length_a   1.000
_cell.length_b   1.000
_cell.length_c   1.000
_cell.angle_alpha   90.00
_cell.angle_beta   90.00
_cell.angle_gamma   90.00
#
_symmetry.space_group_name_H-M   'P 1'
#
loop_
_entity.id
_entity.type
_entity.pdbx_description
1 polymer ?
#
loop_
_entity_poly.entity_id
_entity_poly.type
_entity_poly.pdbx_seq_one_letter_code
_entity_poly.pdbx_strand_id
1 'polypeptide(L)'
;MDEETRKLRPRAYLEPVQRLLLDSRLRRAVVLLGPRRVGKTILIRHLIADLLDKGVVGPRIAYVEMDHPLLHGQSLESLVHEIEHATPDAESPRFVFFDEIQSHKDWEKHLKPLVDHRPDLRILVSGSAAAALKRQSTESGAGRFTDFLLPPLTFSEYLQLRPEPPAIREVEINSYSLEGIETLNQQFVDYVNYGGYPELALSRAIRDDPERFVKSDIVDKVLLRDLPQLYGIKDIQELNSLFTLLAFNTAEEVSFEQLSQRSGVGKQTIQKYIEYLEAAFLVKRLFRVDQDGKRFKRERSFKIYLTNPAMHTGLFGSRQAEDPEFGHLVETAVFAQRFHQGARLNYARWGNDDCEVDLVDSSPALKPVSALEIKWSDRFVTRPNDLKGLVKFARKNRLRLVWATTRSRFGQTTFNETELRQWPAAVLAFHYGASAVRGRLADFDARVEGMET
;
A
#
# COMPACT_ATOMS: atom_id res chain seq x y z
N MET A 1 -16.28 -2.80 22.84
CA MET A 1 -15.15 -3.38 22.07
C MET A 1 -14.92 -4.78 22.58
N ASP A 2 -14.87 -5.77 21.72
CA ASP A 2 -14.69 -7.15 22.13
C ASP A 2 -13.26 -7.41 22.64
N GLU A 3 -13.16 -8.37 23.55
CA GLU A 3 -11.90 -8.75 24.21
C GLU A 3 -10.90 -9.38 23.22
N GLU A 4 -11.38 -9.95 22.12
CA GLU A 4 -10.54 -10.54 21.08
C GLU A 4 -9.76 -9.46 20.30
N THR A 5 -10.40 -8.36 19.92
CA THR A 5 -9.71 -7.24 19.25
C THR A 5 -8.62 -6.64 20.14
N ARG A 6 -8.83 -6.54 21.45
CA ARG A 6 -7.79 -6.04 22.39
C ARG A 6 -6.55 -6.92 22.46
N LYS A 7 -6.67 -8.22 22.21
CA LYS A 7 -5.53 -9.16 22.22
C LYS A 7 -4.68 -9.08 20.94
N LEU A 8 -5.23 -8.52 19.85
CA LEU A 8 -4.48 -8.34 18.61
C LEU A 8 -3.43 -7.24 18.76
N ARG A 9 -2.24 -7.49 18.25
CA ARG A 9 -1.22 -6.44 18.17
C ARG A 9 -1.66 -5.36 17.17
N PRO A 10 -1.56 -4.08 17.53
CA PRO A 10 -1.96 -2.99 16.62
C PRO A 10 -1.02 -2.89 15.43
N ARG A 11 -1.56 -2.40 14.30
CA ARG A 11 -0.77 -2.01 13.14
C ARG A 11 0.18 -0.86 13.51
N ALA A 12 1.36 -0.82 12.92
CA ALA A 12 2.35 0.25 13.12
C ALA A 12 1.81 1.64 12.71
N TYR A 13 0.78 1.68 11.89
CA TYR A 13 0.11 2.92 11.47
C TYR A 13 -0.90 3.48 12.49
N LEU A 14 -1.08 2.84 13.65
CA LEU A 14 -1.99 3.35 14.71
C LEU A 14 -1.60 4.76 15.15
N GLU A 15 -0.34 4.97 15.51
CA GLU A 15 0.16 6.26 15.98
C GLU A 15 0.05 7.37 14.90
N PRO A 16 0.48 7.18 13.64
CA PRO A 16 0.28 8.18 12.60
C PRO A 16 -1.18 8.60 12.41
N VAL A 17 -2.12 7.64 12.41
CA VAL A 17 -3.55 7.96 12.24
C VAL A 17 -4.10 8.67 13.47
N GLN A 18 -3.68 8.27 14.68
CA GLN A 18 -4.08 8.92 15.93
C GLN A 18 -3.62 10.37 15.98
N ARG A 19 -2.37 10.66 15.63
CA ARG A 19 -1.85 12.03 15.56
C ARG A 19 -2.69 12.91 14.65
N LEU A 20 -3.10 12.41 13.48
CA LEU A 20 -4.00 13.13 12.56
C LEU A 20 -5.38 13.38 13.16
N LEU A 21 -5.96 12.39 13.87
CA LEU A 21 -7.29 12.51 14.48
C LEU A 21 -7.29 13.51 15.64
N LEU A 22 -6.21 13.55 16.42
CA LEU A 22 -6.07 14.41 17.59
C LEU A 22 -5.60 15.83 17.26
N ASP A 23 -5.13 16.08 16.02
CA ASP A 23 -4.66 17.41 15.64
C ASP A 23 -5.79 18.46 15.65
N SER A 24 -5.80 19.29 16.68
CA SER A 24 -6.81 20.34 16.87
C SER A 24 -6.57 21.59 16.01
N ARG A 25 -5.37 21.75 15.44
CA ARG A 25 -4.98 22.91 14.62
C ARG A 25 -5.63 22.88 13.26
N LEU A 26 -5.93 21.66 12.75
CA LEU A 26 -6.59 21.45 11.48
C LEU A 26 -8.02 20.96 11.68
N ARG A 27 -8.99 21.74 11.19
CA ARG A 27 -10.38 21.29 11.11
C ARG A 27 -10.55 20.37 9.90
N ARG A 28 -10.22 19.10 10.05
CA ARG A 28 -10.29 18.11 8.97
C ARG A 28 -10.78 16.76 9.50
N ALA A 29 -11.62 16.09 8.72
CA ALA A 29 -11.90 14.69 8.96
C ALA A 29 -10.75 13.84 8.40
N VAL A 30 -10.38 12.78 9.11
CA VAL A 30 -9.43 11.78 8.63
C VAL A 30 -10.19 10.78 7.76
N VAL A 31 -9.74 10.57 6.53
CA VAL A 31 -10.31 9.59 5.59
C VAL A 31 -9.33 8.43 5.46
N LEU A 32 -9.62 7.35 6.17
CA LEU A 32 -8.81 6.13 6.19
C LEU A 32 -9.19 5.25 5.00
N LEU A 33 -8.37 5.26 3.96
CA LEU A 33 -8.54 4.49 2.73
C LEU A 33 -7.62 3.27 2.70
N GLY A 34 -7.95 2.29 1.88
CA GLY A 34 -7.07 1.14 1.65
C GLY A 34 -7.80 -0.06 1.07
N PRO A 35 -7.07 -1.07 0.59
CA PRO A 35 -7.65 -2.29 0.07
C PRO A 35 -8.61 -2.96 1.06
N ARG A 36 -9.45 -3.85 0.56
CA ARG A 36 -10.23 -4.73 1.44
C ARG A 36 -9.30 -5.61 2.27
N ARG A 37 -9.72 -5.97 3.48
CA ARG A 37 -9.00 -6.90 4.39
C ARG A 37 -7.61 -6.43 4.87
N VAL A 38 -7.24 -5.16 4.72
CA VAL A 38 -5.98 -4.63 5.29
C VAL A 38 -6.08 -4.23 6.76
N GLY A 39 -7.26 -4.38 7.37
CA GLY A 39 -7.46 -4.14 8.81
C GLY A 39 -7.87 -2.71 9.18
N LYS A 40 -8.58 -1.97 8.30
CA LYS A 40 -9.11 -0.62 8.60
C LYS A 40 -10.01 -0.62 9.84
N THR A 41 -11.02 -1.48 9.88
CA THR A 41 -11.94 -1.65 11.01
C THR A 41 -11.21 -1.98 12.32
N ILE A 42 -10.22 -2.89 12.25
CA ILE A 42 -9.41 -3.25 13.43
C ILE A 42 -8.57 -2.07 13.91
N LEU A 43 -7.99 -1.29 12.98
CA LEU A 43 -7.25 -0.07 13.31
C LEU A 43 -8.15 0.96 14.02
N ILE A 44 -9.40 1.16 13.55
CA ILE A 44 -10.37 2.03 14.22
C ILE A 44 -10.68 1.52 15.63
N ARG A 45 -10.91 0.23 15.78
CA ARG A 45 -11.16 -0.38 17.10
C ARG A 45 -9.97 -0.21 18.06
N HIS A 46 -8.74 -0.35 17.56
CA HIS A 46 -7.55 -0.03 18.37
C HIS A 46 -7.43 1.45 18.72
N LEU A 47 -7.80 2.37 17.81
CA LEU A 47 -7.87 3.81 18.13
C LEU A 47 -8.87 4.09 19.24
N ILE A 48 -10.05 3.48 19.18
CA ILE A 48 -11.08 3.60 20.22
C ILE A 48 -10.55 3.06 21.55
N ALA A 49 -9.87 1.89 21.54
CA ALA A 49 -9.27 1.33 22.75
C ALA A 49 -8.26 2.29 23.38
N ASP A 50 -7.36 2.81 22.57
CA ASP A 50 -6.32 3.71 23.03
C ASP A 50 -6.91 5.03 23.58
N LEU A 51 -7.98 5.56 22.97
CA LEU A 51 -8.71 6.72 23.52
C LEU A 51 -9.30 6.42 24.89
N LEU A 52 -9.94 5.25 25.07
CA LEU A 52 -10.49 4.82 26.35
C LEU A 52 -9.39 4.62 27.40
N ASP A 53 -8.28 4.00 27.04
CA ASP A 53 -7.13 3.76 27.92
C ASP A 53 -6.45 5.09 28.33
N LYS A 54 -6.54 6.13 27.49
CA LYS A 54 -6.11 7.51 27.79
C LYS A 54 -7.15 8.34 28.58
N GLY A 55 -8.24 7.72 29.02
CA GLY A 55 -9.24 8.34 29.89
C GLY A 55 -10.37 9.07 29.16
N VAL A 56 -10.50 8.95 27.83
CA VAL A 56 -11.69 9.44 27.13
C VAL A 56 -12.89 8.59 27.53
N VAL A 57 -13.91 9.19 28.10
CA VAL A 57 -15.11 8.46 28.57
C VAL A 57 -15.95 7.96 27.40
N GLY A 58 -16.54 6.77 27.54
CA GLY A 58 -17.31 6.11 26.48
C GLY A 58 -18.37 6.97 25.79
N PRO A 59 -19.19 7.76 26.50
CA PRO A 59 -20.19 8.66 25.89
C PRO A 59 -19.63 9.68 24.88
N ARG A 60 -18.33 9.95 24.89
CA ARG A 60 -17.65 10.83 23.93
C ARG A 60 -17.21 10.12 22.64
N ILE A 61 -17.40 8.80 22.53
CA ILE A 61 -16.91 7.99 21.42
C ILE A 61 -18.11 7.32 20.77
N ALA A 62 -18.32 7.55 19.49
CA ALA A 62 -19.33 6.88 18.68
C ALA A 62 -18.69 6.13 17.52
N TYR A 63 -19.10 4.88 17.31
CA TYR A 63 -18.70 4.03 16.19
C TYR A 63 -19.95 3.60 15.44
N VAL A 64 -19.96 3.86 14.14
CA VAL A 64 -21.12 3.63 13.24
C VAL A 64 -20.70 2.83 12.03
N GLU A 65 -21.27 1.64 11.87
CA GLU A 65 -21.09 0.78 10.70
C GLU A 65 -22.06 1.19 9.60
N MET A 66 -21.57 1.95 8.61
CA MET A 66 -22.42 2.59 7.59
C MET A 66 -23.06 1.61 6.58
N ASP A 67 -22.61 0.37 6.51
CA ASP A 67 -23.21 -0.70 5.70
C ASP A 67 -24.34 -1.44 6.41
N HIS A 68 -24.65 -1.08 7.66
CA HIS A 68 -25.75 -1.67 8.40
C HIS A 68 -27.10 -1.29 7.77
N PRO A 69 -28.01 -2.25 7.45
CA PRO A 69 -29.25 -1.98 6.72
C PRO A 69 -30.17 -0.93 7.35
N LEU A 70 -30.17 -0.81 8.69
CA LEU A 70 -31.01 0.18 9.41
C LEU A 70 -30.54 1.63 9.21
N LEU A 71 -29.34 1.85 8.72
CA LEU A 71 -28.77 3.19 8.51
C LEU A 71 -28.92 3.67 7.06
N HIS A 72 -29.48 2.84 6.18
CA HIS A 72 -29.68 3.21 4.78
C HIS A 72 -30.62 4.43 4.66
N GLY A 73 -30.16 5.47 3.98
CA GLY A 73 -30.92 6.68 3.71
C GLY A 73 -30.87 7.73 4.81
N GLN A 74 -30.25 7.45 5.96
CA GLN A 74 -30.03 8.48 6.99
C GLN A 74 -28.85 9.40 6.59
N SER A 75 -28.96 10.69 6.88
CA SER A 75 -27.84 11.63 6.67
C SER A 75 -26.81 11.51 7.79
N LEU A 76 -25.53 11.87 7.50
CA LEU A 76 -24.50 11.88 8.54
C LEU A 76 -24.84 12.86 9.65
N GLU A 77 -25.48 13.98 9.33
CA GLU A 77 -25.94 14.99 10.29
C GLU A 77 -27.02 14.42 11.23
N SER A 78 -27.97 13.64 10.67
CA SER A 78 -29.01 12.98 11.47
C SER A 78 -28.41 11.98 12.45
N LEU A 79 -27.45 11.17 11.98
CA LEU A 79 -26.73 10.21 12.83
C LEU A 79 -25.96 10.90 13.97
N VAL A 80 -25.28 12.01 13.67
CA VAL A 80 -24.59 12.79 14.71
C VAL A 80 -25.60 13.35 15.71
N HIS A 81 -26.74 13.85 15.26
CA HIS A 81 -27.81 14.34 16.15
C HIS A 81 -28.37 13.22 17.06
N GLU A 82 -28.59 12.03 16.53
CA GLU A 82 -29.03 10.88 17.33
C GLU A 82 -27.99 10.47 18.39
N ILE A 83 -26.68 10.49 18.02
CA ILE A 83 -25.58 10.22 18.96
C ILE A 83 -25.60 11.25 20.10
N GLU A 84 -25.78 12.53 19.78
CA GLU A 84 -25.84 13.59 20.78
C GLU A 84 -27.04 13.47 21.69
N HIS A 85 -28.18 13.13 21.13
CA HIS A 85 -29.41 12.91 21.89
C HIS A 85 -29.30 11.71 22.85
N ALA A 86 -28.58 10.66 22.42
CA ALA A 86 -28.30 9.48 23.26
C ALA A 86 -27.26 9.76 24.37
N THR A 87 -26.42 10.78 24.21
CA THR A 87 -25.35 11.14 25.16
C THR A 87 -25.31 12.66 25.44
N PRO A 88 -26.37 13.25 25.98
CA PRO A 88 -26.51 14.72 26.09
C PRO A 88 -25.41 15.36 26.95
N ASP A 89 -24.95 14.67 28.00
CA ASP A 89 -23.97 15.18 28.96
C ASP A 89 -22.51 14.94 28.57
N ALA A 90 -22.27 14.40 27.34
CA ALA A 90 -20.92 14.14 26.91
C ALA A 90 -20.17 15.43 26.54
N GLU A 91 -19.01 15.61 27.16
CA GLU A 91 -18.12 16.76 26.92
C GLU A 91 -17.48 16.77 25.54
N SER A 92 -17.03 17.93 25.08
CA SER A 92 -16.24 18.07 23.85
C SER A 92 -14.72 17.85 24.10
N PRO A 93 -13.97 17.42 23.11
CA PRO A 93 -14.41 16.99 21.78
C PRO A 93 -15.03 15.59 21.80
N ARG A 94 -15.99 15.34 20.90
CA ARG A 94 -16.54 14.02 20.63
C ARG A 94 -15.81 13.38 19.48
N PHE A 95 -15.61 12.06 19.55
CA PHE A 95 -14.95 11.25 18.53
C PHE A 95 -16.00 10.44 17.78
N VAL A 96 -16.11 10.64 16.48
CA VAL A 96 -17.09 9.93 15.65
C VAL A 96 -16.36 9.14 14.54
N PHE A 97 -16.58 7.84 14.53
CA PHE A 97 -16.00 6.91 13.56
C PHE A 97 -17.10 6.37 12.67
N PHE A 98 -17.05 6.67 11.36
CA PHE A 98 -17.92 6.09 10.37
C PHE A 98 -17.14 5.04 9.58
N ASP A 99 -17.46 3.77 9.77
CA ASP A 99 -16.82 2.66 9.06
C ASP A 99 -17.61 2.29 7.80
N GLU A 100 -16.92 1.87 6.73
CA GLU A 100 -17.47 1.52 5.42
C GLU A 100 -18.33 2.65 4.79
N ILE A 101 -17.81 3.88 4.84
CA ILE A 101 -18.52 5.12 4.42
C ILE A 101 -19.02 5.10 2.99
N GLN A 102 -18.43 4.29 2.08
CA GLN A 102 -18.87 4.18 0.69
C GLN A 102 -20.30 3.59 0.55
N SER A 103 -20.82 2.98 1.60
CA SER A 103 -22.22 2.52 1.66
C SER A 103 -23.21 3.68 1.69
N HIS A 104 -22.75 4.86 2.10
CA HIS A 104 -23.55 6.09 2.07
C HIS A 104 -23.33 6.85 0.76
N LYS A 105 -24.42 7.10 0.03
CA LYS A 105 -24.35 7.87 -1.22
C LYS A 105 -23.96 9.32 -0.98
N ASP A 106 -23.03 9.85 -1.79
CA ASP A 106 -22.60 11.26 -1.72
C ASP A 106 -22.06 11.67 -0.34
N TRP A 107 -21.45 10.73 0.41
CA TRP A 107 -20.96 10.94 1.78
C TRP A 107 -20.05 12.17 1.92
N GLU A 108 -19.28 12.53 0.90
CA GLU A 108 -18.39 13.69 0.91
C GLU A 108 -19.18 15.01 1.07
N LYS A 109 -20.37 15.07 0.44
CA LYS A 109 -21.24 16.25 0.55
C LYS A 109 -21.84 16.39 1.94
N HIS A 110 -22.13 15.27 2.61
CA HIS A 110 -22.66 15.23 3.97
C HIS A 110 -21.58 15.42 5.03
N LEU A 111 -20.36 14.91 4.80
CA LEU A 111 -19.26 15.08 5.73
C LEU A 111 -18.73 16.52 5.78
N LYS A 112 -18.77 17.24 4.65
CA LYS A 112 -18.28 18.61 4.54
C LYS A 112 -18.95 19.59 5.53
N PRO A 113 -20.29 19.69 5.65
CA PRO A 113 -20.94 20.57 6.63
C PRO A 113 -20.56 20.20 8.07
N LEU A 114 -20.39 18.92 8.40
CA LEU A 114 -19.95 18.50 9.73
C LEU A 114 -18.57 19.05 10.06
N VAL A 115 -17.62 18.98 9.11
CA VAL A 115 -16.28 19.54 9.31
C VAL A 115 -16.31 21.06 9.43
N ASP A 116 -17.13 21.75 8.61
CA ASP A 116 -17.19 23.21 8.57
C ASP A 116 -17.86 23.81 9.81
N HIS A 117 -18.93 23.17 10.34
CA HIS A 117 -19.79 23.77 11.37
C HIS A 117 -19.66 23.11 12.75
N ARG A 118 -18.97 21.95 12.85
CA ARG A 118 -18.85 21.19 14.11
C ARG A 118 -17.39 21.05 14.56
N PRO A 119 -16.79 22.12 15.08
CA PRO A 119 -15.39 22.10 15.57
C PRO A 119 -15.19 21.23 16.82
N ASP A 120 -16.27 20.88 17.48
CA ASP A 120 -16.36 20.00 18.64
C ASP A 120 -16.24 18.51 18.28
N LEU A 121 -16.30 18.15 16.98
CA LEU A 121 -16.17 16.78 16.53
C LEU A 121 -14.75 16.47 16.05
N ARG A 122 -14.30 15.26 16.33
CA ARG A 122 -13.13 14.60 15.72
C ARG A 122 -13.65 13.43 14.91
N ILE A 123 -13.57 13.55 13.59
CA ILE A 123 -14.22 12.60 12.69
C ILE A 123 -13.16 11.78 11.95
N LEU A 124 -13.30 10.47 11.99
CA LEU A 124 -12.60 9.55 11.13
C LEU A 124 -13.62 8.73 10.34
N VAL A 125 -13.46 8.69 9.02
CA VAL A 125 -14.25 7.83 8.16
C VAL A 125 -13.35 6.78 7.54
N SER A 126 -13.78 5.52 7.47
CA SER A 126 -13.08 4.49 6.71
C SER A 126 -13.80 4.16 5.41
N GLY A 127 -13.03 3.83 4.39
CA GLY A 127 -13.60 3.39 3.13
C GLY A 127 -12.67 2.47 2.33
N SER A 128 -13.29 1.63 1.49
CA SER A 128 -12.56 0.81 0.53
C SER A 128 -12.06 1.66 -0.66
N ALA A 129 -11.41 1.01 -1.62
CA ALA A 129 -11.02 1.61 -2.90
C ALA A 129 -12.16 2.41 -3.58
N ALA A 130 -13.40 1.94 -3.43
CA ALA A 130 -14.58 2.62 -3.93
C ALA A 130 -14.74 4.05 -3.38
N ALA A 131 -14.44 4.27 -2.11
CA ALA A 131 -14.49 5.60 -1.51
C ALA A 131 -13.39 6.51 -2.06
N ALA A 132 -12.17 5.97 -2.27
CA ALA A 132 -11.05 6.72 -2.85
C ALA A 132 -11.35 7.21 -4.28
N LEU A 133 -11.99 6.36 -5.09
CA LEU A 133 -12.31 6.65 -6.48
C LEU A 133 -13.38 7.70 -6.66
N LYS A 134 -14.47 7.61 -5.90
CA LYS A 134 -15.50 8.65 -5.89
C LYS A 134 -14.92 10.01 -5.56
N ARG A 135 -13.95 10.05 -4.65
CA ARG A 135 -13.32 11.28 -4.19
C ARG A 135 -12.41 11.93 -5.23
N GLN A 136 -11.68 11.15 -6.02
CA GLN A 136 -10.86 11.68 -7.12
C GLN A 136 -11.68 12.35 -8.22
N SER A 137 -12.96 12.00 -8.33
CA SER A 137 -13.89 12.56 -9.33
C SER A 137 -14.63 13.82 -8.86
N THR A 138 -14.52 14.20 -7.57
CA THR A 138 -15.24 15.34 -7.01
C THR A 138 -14.28 16.34 -6.35
N GLU A 139 -14.27 17.58 -6.83
CA GLU A 139 -13.49 18.70 -6.23
C GLU A 139 -14.01 19.15 -4.86
N SER A 140 -15.08 18.53 -4.33
CA SER A 140 -15.88 19.05 -3.23
C SER A 140 -15.25 18.99 -1.83
N GLY A 141 -14.07 18.38 -1.67
CA GLY A 141 -13.46 18.14 -0.37
C GLY A 141 -12.14 18.87 -0.10
N ALA A 142 -11.70 19.75 -0.98
CA ALA A 142 -10.41 20.41 -0.86
C ALA A 142 -10.28 21.17 0.48
N GLY A 143 -9.25 20.84 1.27
CA GLY A 143 -8.95 21.49 2.55
C GLY A 143 -9.70 20.96 3.77
N ARG A 144 -10.71 20.09 3.63
CA ARG A 144 -11.56 19.59 4.73
C ARG A 144 -11.25 18.16 5.14
N PHE A 145 -10.52 17.43 4.31
CA PHE A 145 -10.21 16.04 4.55
C PHE A 145 -8.70 15.81 4.51
N THR A 146 -8.24 14.92 5.35
CA THR A 146 -6.88 14.39 5.31
C THR A 146 -6.95 12.91 4.97
N ASP A 147 -6.46 12.57 3.78
CA ASP A 147 -6.41 11.18 3.34
C ASP A 147 -5.27 10.46 4.00
N PHE A 148 -5.57 9.28 4.52
CA PHE A 148 -4.59 8.34 5.00
C PHE A 148 -4.79 7.00 4.30
N LEU A 149 -3.83 6.62 3.47
CA LEU A 149 -3.83 5.30 2.84
C LEU A 149 -3.19 4.29 3.78
N LEU A 150 -3.99 3.34 4.27
CA LEU A 150 -3.51 2.16 4.99
C LEU A 150 -3.11 1.09 3.96
N PRO A 151 -1.82 0.82 3.79
CA PRO A 151 -1.37 -0.17 2.83
C PRO A 151 -1.58 -1.59 3.34
N PRO A 152 -1.41 -2.63 2.50
CA PRO A 152 -1.14 -3.99 2.96
C PRO A 152 0.01 -4.00 3.97
N LEU A 153 0.12 -5.05 4.79
CA LEU A 153 1.24 -5.17 5.74
C LEU A 153 2.57 -5.04 5.02
N THR A 154 3.43 -4.18 5.52
CA THR A 154 4.82 -4.17 5.13
C THR A 154 5.54 -5.39 5.73
N PHE A 155 6.71 -5.75 5.20
CA PHE A 155 7.48 -6.87 5.76
C PHE A 155 7.89 -6.62 7.22
N SER A 156 8.22 -5.37 7.54
CA SER A 156 8.50 -4.95 8.92
C SER A 156 7.30 -5.15 9.84
N GLU A 157 6.08 -4.73 9.45
CA GLU A 157 4.86 -4.96 10.23
C GLU A 157 4.50 -6.44 10.35
N TYR A 158 4.67 -7.20 9.25
CA TYR A 158 4.44 -8.64 9.22
C TYR A 158 5.25 -9.34 10.30
N LEU A 159 6.55 -9.04 10.42
CA LEU A 159 7.42 -9.60 11.45
C LEU A 159 7.01 -9.16 12.87
N GLN A 160 6.58 -7.91 13.05
CA GLN A 160 6.18 -7.38 14.35
C GLN A 160 4.85 -7.97 14.85
N LEU A 161 3.92 -8.27 13.94
CA LEU A 161 2.59 -8.78 14.29
C LEU A 161 2.60 -10.29 14.61
N ARG A 162 3.57 -11.02 14.08
CA ARG A 162 3.67 -12.46 14.32
C ARG A 162 4.14 -12.80 15.74
N PRO A 163 3.72 -13.98 16.27
CA PRO A 163 4.19 -14.43 17.58
C PRO A 163 5.67 -14.84 17.56
N GLU A 164 6.18 -15.32 16.41
CA GLU A 164 7.57 -15.74 16.27
C GLU A 164 8.53 -14.52 16.35
N PRO A 165 9.71 -14.69 16.97
CA PRO A 165 10.68 -13.61 17.04
C PRO A 165 11.17 -13.21 15.64
N PRO A 166 11.25 -11.90 15.35
CA PRO A 166 11.79 -11.44 14.08
C PRO A 166 13.31 -11.68 14.00
N ALA A 167 13.76 -12.24 12.88
CA ALA A 167 15.20 -12.45 12.64
C ALA A 167 15.97 -11.14 12.37
N ILE A 168 15.28 -10.01 12.21
CA ILE A 168 15.84 -8.67 12.05
C ILE A 168 15.10 -7.68 12.93
N ARG A 169 15.84 -6.77 13.58
CA ARG A 169 15.29 -5.66 14.38
C ARG A 169 16.03 -4.39 14.10
N GLU A 170 15.33 -3.29 14.09
CA GLU A 170 15.95 -1.97 14.07
C GLU A 170 16.41 -1.62 15.50
N VAL A 171 17.70 -1.35 15.67
CA VAL A 171 18.31 -0.96 16.96
C VAL A 171 18.49 0.55 17.05
N GLU A 172 18.78 1.19 15.92
CA GLU A 172 18.81 2.62 15.72
C GLU A 172 18.29 2.92 14.32
N ILE A 173 17.95 4.17 14.03
CA ILE A 173 17.46 4.56 12.71
C ILE A 173 18.46 4.11 11.63
N ASN A 174 17.98 3.25 10.71
CA ASN A 174 18.77 2.64 9.64
C ASN A 174 19.91 1.71 10.10
N SER A 175 19.91 1.28 11.37
CA SER A 175 20.84 0.30 11.92
C SER A 175 20.08 -0.93 12.39
N TYR A 176 20.53 -2.13 11.99
CA TYR A 176 19.78 -3.37 12.18
C TYR A 176 20.62 -4.43 12.90
N SER A 177 20.00 -5.11 13.85
CA SER A 177 20.49 -6.39 14.38
C SER A 177 19.87 -7.52 13.57
N LEU A 178 20.69 -8.43 13.09
CA LEU A 178 20.31 -9.58 12.28
C LEU A 178 20.75 -10.87 13.00
N GLU A 179 19.79 -11.72 13.37
CA GLU A 179 20.07 -12.98 14.05
C GLU A 179 20.59 -14.08 13.10
N GLY A 180 20.14 -14.05 11.82
CA GLY A 180 20.58 -14.97 10.78
C GLY A 180 19.88 -14.68 9.46
N ILE A 181 20.65 -14.67 8.38
CA ILE A 181 20.10 -14.34 7.05
C ILE A 181 19.22 -15.45 6.51
N GLU A 182 19.51 -16.71 6.80
CA GLU A 182 18.72 -17.87 6.39
C GLU A 182 17.33 -17.83 7.03
N THR A 183 17.27 -17.55 8.34
CA THR A 183 16.00 -17.39 9.06
C THR A 183 15.20 -16.21 8.54
N LEU A 184 15.87 -15.08 8.28
CA LEU A 184 15.22 -13.92 7.70
C LEU A 184 14.67 -14.21 6.30
N ASN A 185 15.41 -14.95 5.47
CA ASN A 185 14.96 -15.36 4.14
C ASN A 185 13.75 -16.29 4.22
N GLN A 186 13.70 -17.23 5.16
CA GLN A 186 12.52 -18.07 5.40
C GLN A 186 11.30 -17.21 5.77
N GLN A 187 11.47 -16.25 6.69
CA GLN A 187 10.42 -15.30 7.06
C GLN A 187 9.99 -14.42 5.87
N PHE A 188 10.92 -14.07 4.98
CA PHE A 188 10.63 -13.28 3.79
C PHE A 188 9.89 -14.09 2.72
N VAL A 189 10.28 -15.35 2.49
CA VAL A 189 9.54 -16.29 1.60
C VAL A 189 8.10 -16.47 2.11
N ASP A 190 7.94 -16.64 3.42
CA ASP A 190 6.62 -16.75 4.04
C ASP A 190 5.80 -15.45 3.88
N TYR A 191 6.45 -14.28 4.02
CA TYR A 191 5.82 -12.98 3.75
C TYR A 191 5.40 -12.83 2.28
N VAL A 192 6.24 -13.21 1.33
CA VAL A 192 5.93 -13.14 -0.11
C VAL A 192 4.69 -13.97 -0.43
N ASN A 193 4.54 -15.13 0.18
CA ASN A 193 3.40 -16.00 -0.05
C ASN A 193 2.14 -15.61 0.75
N TYR A 194 2.28 -15.17 2.01
CA TYR A 194 1.16 -15.02 2.94
C TYR A 194 1.10 -13.67 3.66
N GLY A 195 2.03 -12.76 3.39
CA GLY A 195 2.05 -11.43 3.98
C GLY A 195 1.00 -10.48 3.39
N GLY A 196 1.02 -9.24 3.85
CA GLY A 196 0.20 -8.16 3.30
C GLY A 196 -1.22 -8.06 3.88
N TYR A 197 -1.92 -9.16 4.04
CA TYR A 197 -3.25 -9.18 4.67
C TYR A 197 -3.16 -9.75 6.08
N PRO A 198 -3.55 -8.99 7.13
CA PRO A 198 -3.40 -9.44 8.52
C PRO A 198 -4.00 -10.83 8.81
N GLU A 199 -5.20 -11.09 8.32
CA GLU A 199 -5.86 -12.38 8.53
C GLU A 199 -5.09 -13.54 7.88
N LEU A 200 -4.61 -13.36 6.63
CA LEU A 200 -3.78 -14.36 5.94
C LEU A 200 -2.42 -14.54 6.63
N ALA A 201 -1.83 -13.44 7.12
CA ALA A 201 -0.55 -13.44 7.80
C ALA A 201 -0.59 -14.17 9.16
N LEU A 202 -1.69 -14.05 9.90
CA LEU A 202 -1.78 -14.48 11.31
C LEU A 202 -2.61 -15.74 11.54
N SER A 203 -3.57 -16.07 10.65
CA SER A 203 -4.46 -17.21 10.81
C SER A 203 -3.95 -18.43 10.03
N ARG A 204 -3.61 -19.49 10.75
CA ARG A 204 -3.22 -20.77 10.13
C ARG A 204 -4.36 -21.35 9.28
N ALA A 205 -5.59 -21.31 9.77
CA ALA A 205 -6.76 -21.81 9.04
C ALA A 205 -6.99 -21.11 7.69
N ILE A 206 -6.65 -19.81 7.60
CA ILE A 206 -6.75 -19.05 6.33
C ILE A 206 -5.55 -19.39 5.42
N ARG A 207 -4.37 -19.65 5.98
CA ARG A 207 -3.19 -20.08 5.21
C ARG A 207 -3.34 -21.48 4.61
N ASP A 208 -4.14 -22.33 5.21
CA ASP A 208 -4.43 -23.66 4.68
C ASP A 208 -5.30 -23.62 3.42
N ASP A 209 -6.07 -22.51 3.20
CA ASP A 209 -6.85 -22.25 1.99
C ASP A 209 -6.73 -20.77 1.55
N PRO A 210 -5.54 -20.33 1.09
CA PRO A 210 -5.27 -18.95 0.71
C PRO A 210 -6.05 -18.53 -0.54
N GLU A 211 -6.37 -19.48 -1.43
CA GLU A 211 -7.16 -19.24 -2.64
C GLU A 211 -8.55 -18.69 -2.27
N ARG A 212 -9.26 -19.37 -1.39
CA ARG A 212 -10.58 -18.95 -0.94
C ARG A 212 -10.54 -17.53 -0.34
N PHE A 213 -9.59 -17.24 0.52
CA PHE A 213 -9.49 -15.94 1.17
C PHE A 213 -9.13 -14.83 0.18
N VAL A 214 -8.05 -15.00 -0.59
CA VAL A 214 -7.57 -13.94 -1.50
C VAL A 214 -8.52 -13.75 -2.67
N LYS A 215 -8.91 -14.86 -3.33
CA LYS A 215 -9.77 -14.80 -4.50
C LYS A 215 -11.19 -14.36 -4.13
N SER A 216 -11.87 -15.13 -3.26
CA SER A 216 -13.29 -14.88 -3.01
C SER A 216 -13.55 -13.67 -2.11
N ASP A 217 -12.72 -13.44 -1.08
CA ASP A 217 -12.98 -12.37 -0.11
C ASP A 217 -12.35 -11.02 -0.49
N ILE A 218 -11.34 -11.02 -1.37
CA ILE A 218 -10.67 -9.78 -1.79
C ILE A 218 -10.94 -9.50 -3.26
N VAL A 219 -10.41 -10.35 -4.15
CA VAL A 219 -10.41 -10.10 -5.59
C VAL A 219 -11.82 -10.11 -6.17
N ASP A 220 -12.56 -11.19 -5.97
CA ASP A 220 -13.91 -11.34 -6.53
C ASP A 220 -14.86 -10.26 -6.00
N LYS A 221 -14.79 -9.89 -4.72
CA LYS A 221 -15.62 -8.80 -4.20
C LYS A 221 -15.33 -7.46 -4.87
N VAL A 222 -14.08 -7.19 -5.20
CA VAL A 222 -13.69 -5.98 -5.92
C VAL A 222 -14.13 -6.06 -7.37
N LEU A 223 -13.84 -7.17 -8.07
CA LEU A 223 -14.09 -7.31 -9.51
C LEU A 223 -15.57 -7.53 -9.86
N LEU A 224 -16.29 -8.30 -9.03
CA LEU A 224 -17.68 -8.69 -9.33
C LEU A 224 -18.71 -7.74 -8.72
N ARG A 225 -18.34 -6.95 -7.71
CA ARG A 225 -19.27 -6.07 -6.99
C ARG A 225 -18.83 -4.60 -7.03
N ASP A 226 -17.67 -4.28 -6.46
CA ASP A 226 -17.30 -2.90 -6.21
C ASP A 226 -17.06 -2.11 -7.50
N LEU A 227 -16.22 -2.63 -8.41
CA LEU A 227 -15.90 -1.94 -9.68
C LEU A 227 -17.10 -1.87 -10.64
N PRO A 228 -17.90 -2.94 -10.83
CA PRO A 228 -19.11 -2.87 -11.65
C PRO A 228 -20.13 -1.84 -11.13
N GLN A 229 -20.35 -1.78 -9.82
CA GLN A 229 -21.26 -0.79 -9.23
C GLN A 229 -20.79 0.65 -9.43
N LEU A 230 -19.48 0.89 -9.39
CA LEU A 230 -18.90 2.22 -9.51
C LEU A 230 -18.84 2.73 -10.94
N TYR A 231 -18.44 1.86 -11.87
CA TYR A 231 -18.11 2.25 -13.24
C TYR A 231 -19.11 1.75 -14.29
N GLY A 232 -20.13 1.02 -13.87
CA GLY A 232 -21.10 0.44 -14.80
C GLY A 232 -20.50 -0.60 -15.74
N ILE A 233 -19.52 -1.39 -15.26
CA ILE A 233 -18.85 -2.41 -16.05
C ILE A 233 -19.87 -3.51 -16.38
N LYS A 234 -20.09 -3.75 -17.67
CA LYS A 234 -21.06 -4.75 -18.15
C LYS A 234 -20.40 -6.13 -18.31
N ASP A 235 -19.16 -6.15 -18.79
CA ASP A 235 -18.45 -7.41 -19.02
C ASP A 235 -17.44 -7.66 -17.88
N ILE A 236 -17.94 -8.36 -16.87
CA ILE A 236 -17.17 -8.74 -15.69
C ILE A 236 -16.14 -9.82 -16.02
N GLN A 237 -16.44 -10.69 -17.00
CA GLN A 237 -15.53 -11.76 -17.39
C GLN A 237 -14.28 -11.21 -18.07
N GLU A 238 -14.42 -10.21 -18.93
CA GLU A 238 -13.27 -9.50 -19.52
C GLU A 238 -12.40 -8.86 -18.46
N LEU A 239 -12.99 -8.18 -17.47
CA LEU A 239 -12.25 -7.56 -16.37
C LEU A 239 -11.47 -8.61 -15.56
N ASN A 240 -12.13 -9.73 -15.20
CA ASN A 240 -11.49 -10.80 -14.43
C ASN A 240 -10.37 -11.49 -15.21
N SER A 241 -10.57 -11.78 -16.49
CA SER A 241 -9.56 -12.37 -17.36
C SER A 241 -8.35 -11.45 -17.51
N LEU A 242 -8.58 -10.14 -17.69
CA LEU A 242 -7.51 -9.15 -17.76
C LEU A 242 -6.75 -9.07 -16.43
N PHE A 243 -7.46 -9.02 -15.29
CA PHE A 243 -6.80 -8.99 -13.99
C PHE A 243 -5.92 -10.23 -13.77
N THR A 244 -6.44 -11.42 -14.08
CA THR A 244 -5.69 -12.69 -13.96
C THR A 244 -4.42 -12.66 -14.83
N LEU A 245 -4.53 -12.16 -16.07
CA LEU A 245 -3.38 -12.00 -16.96
C LEU A 245 -2.35 -11.01 -16.42
N LEU A 246 -2.80 -9.89 -15.86
CA LEU A 246 -1.91 -8.89 -15.24
C LEU A 246 -1.24 -9.43 -13.98
N ALA A 247 -1.98 -10.16 -13.14
CA ALA A 247 -1.46 -10.76 -11.91
C ALA A 247 -0.40 -11.83 -12.21
N PHE A 248 -0.62 -12.64 -13.24
CA PHE A 248 0.35 -13.63 -13.70
C PHE A 248 1.66 -13.00 -14.20
N ASN A 249 1.56 -11.85 -14.89
CA ASN A 249 2.72 -11.12 -15.42
C ASN A 249 3.22 -10.04 -14.45
N THR A 250 3.04 -10.21 -13.11
CA THR A 250 3.58 -9.24 -12.13
C THR A 250 5.09 -9.10 -12.28
N ALA A 251 5.59 -7.86 -12.18
CA ALA A 251 6.98 -7.46 -12.42
C ALA A 251 7.46 -7.55 -13.89
N GLU A 252 6.59 -7.89 -14.84
CA GLU A 252 6.94 -7.94 -16.24
C GLU A 252 6.53 -6.67 -17.01
N GLU A 253 7.28 -6.36 -18.06
CA GLU A 253 6.88 -5.34 -19.03
C GLU A 253 5.83 -5.90 -19.99
N VAL A 254 4.68 -5.23 -20.04
CA VAL A 254 3.56 -5.57 -20.92
C VAL A 254 3.19 -4.37 -21.79
N SER A 255 2.58 -4.62 -22.96
CA SER A 255 2.03 -3.58 -23.82
C SER A 255 0.52 -3.73 -24.00
N PHE A 256 -0.18 -2.61 -24.26
CA PHE A 256 -1.61 -2.65 -24.58
C PHE A 256 -1.92 -3.54 -25.79
N GLU A 257 -0.97 -3.64 -26.74
CA GLU A 257 -1.07 -4.52 -27.91
C GLU A 257 -1.10 -5.99 -27.50
N GLN A 258 -0.08 -6.41 -26.73
CA GLN A 258 0.04 -7.79 -26.25
C GLN A 258 -1.14 -8.18 -25.37
N LEU A 259 -1.57 -7.29 -24.46
CA LEU A 259 -2.72 -7.54 -23.61
C LEU A 259 -4.00 -7.69 -24.44
N SER A 260 -4.20 -6.85 -25.46
CA SER A 260 -5.36 -6.94 -26.36
C SER A 260 -5.39 -8.25 -27.15
N GLN A 261 -4.23 -8.69 -27.68
CA GLN A 261 -4.12 -9.94 -28.41
C GLN A 261 -4.39 -11.16 -27.53
N ARG A 262 -3.90 -11.15 -26.26
CA ARG A 262 -4.04 -12.27 -25.33
C ARG A 262 -5.42 -12.36 -24.69
N SER A 263 -6.04 -11.22 -24.37
CA SER A 263 -7.34 -11.17 -23.68
C SER A 263 -8.54 -11.07 -24.62
N GLY A 264 -8.34 -10.68 -25.88
CA GLY A 264 -9.43 -10.36 -26.80
C GLY A 264 -10.10 -8.99 -26.52
N VAL A 265 -9.70 -8.27 -25.48
CA VAL A 265 -10.29 -7.00 -25.05
C VAL A 265 -9.69 -5.83 -25.83
N GLY A 266 -10.51 -4.88 -26.21
CA GLY A 266 -10.05 -3.69 -26.93
C GLY A 266 -9.11 -2.80 -26.12
N LYS A 267 -8.07 -2.22 -26.74
CA LYS A 267 -7.03 -1.41 -26.07
C LYS A 267 -7.57 -0.30 -25.18
N GLN A 268 -8.60 0.41 -25.62
CA GLN A 268 -9.21 1.48 -24.82
C GLN A 268 -9.93 0.96 -23.57
N THR A 269 -10.55 -0.21 -23.67
CA THR A 269 -11.19 -0.88 -22.54
C THR A 269 -10.12 -1.37 -21.55
N ILE A 270 -9.02 -1.98 -22.04
CA ILE A 270 -7.89 -2.39 -21.21
C ILE A 270 -7.33 -1.20 -20.43
N GLN A 271 -7.12 -0.07 -21.08
CA GLN A 271 -6.61 1.14 -20.41
C GLN A 271 -7.51 1.55 -19.25
N LYS A 272 -8.84 1.61 -19.47
CA LYS A 272 -9.81 1.94 -18.43
C LYS A 272 -9.83 0.90 -17.31
N TYR A 273 -9.82 -0.39 -17.66
CA TYR A 273 -9.82 -1.46 -16.67
C TYR A 273 -8.57 -1.44 -15.79
N ILE A 274 -7.40 -1.16 -16.36
CA ILE A 274 -6.18 -1.03 -15.57
C ILE A 274 -6.28 0.19 -14.62
N GLU A 275 -6.83 1.32 -15.06
CA GLU A 275 -7.08 2.47 -14.20
C GLU A 275 -8.01 2.12 -13.03
N TYR A 276 -9.06 1.33 -13.28
CA TYR A 276 -9.96 0.87 -12.24
C TYR A 276 -9.30 -0.11 -11.27
N LEU A 277 -8.46 -1.02 -11.77
CA LEU A 277 -7.71 -1.97 -10.95
C LEU A 277 -6.64 -1.26 -10.09
N GLU A 278 -5.97 -0.22 -10.63
CA GLU A 278 -5.04 0.62 -9.86
C GLU A 278 -5.76 1.37 -8.75
N ALA A 279 -6.88 1.95 -9.07
CA ALA A 279 -7.70 2.68 -8.13
C ALA A 279 -8.33 1.76 -7.06
N ALA A 280 -8.54 0.47 -7.40
CA ALA A 280 -8.95 -0.57 -6.46
C ALA A 280 -7.79 -1.14 -5.62
N PHE A 281 -6.58 -0.63 -5.78
CA PHE A 281 -5.37 -1.10 -5.09
C PHE A 281 -5.04 -2.58 -5.37
N LEU A 282 -5.40 -3.11 -6.53
CA LEU A 282 -5.05 -4.48 -6.92
C LEU A 282 -3.73 -4.54 -7.67
N VAL A 283 -3.53 -3.60 -8.58
CA VAL A 283 -2.30 -3.50 -9.39
C VAL A 283 -1.74 -2.09 -9.39
N LYS A 284 -0.49 -1.96 -9.84
CA LYS A 284 0.15 -0.67 -10.09
C LYS A 284 1.00 -0.74 -11.33
N ARG A 285 0.82 0.25 -12.25
CA ARG A 285 1.71 0.43 -13.40
C ARG A 285 2.93 1.25 -13.02
N LEU A 286 4.08 0.82 -13.51
CA LEU A 286 5.28 1.65 -13.60
C LEU A 286 5.53 2.06 -15.05
N PHE A 287 5.80 3.34 -15.22
CA PHE A 287 6.07 3.89 -16.54
C PHE A 287 7.55 3.81 -16.87
N ARG A 288 7.83 3.56 -18.14
CA ARG A 288 9.18 3.48 -18.65
C ARG A 288 9.83 4.86 -18.76
N VAL A 289 11.09 4.94 -18.37
CA VAL A 289 11.99 6.04 -18.71
C VAL A 289 13.10 5.56 -19.64
N ASP A 290 13.68 6.50 -20.41
CA ASP A 290 14.84 6.22 -21.24
C ASP A 290 16.14 6.20 -20.42
N GLN A 291 17.27 6.01 -21.07
CA GLN A 291 18.59 6.03 -20.42
C GLN A 291 18.90 7.37 -19.71
N ASP A 292 18.31 8.49 -20.18
CA ASP A 292 18.46 9.82 -19.58
C ASP A 292 17.43 10.08 -18.45
N GLY A 293 16.64 9.09 -18.07
CA GLY A 293 15.59 9.21 -17.06
C GLY A 293 14.36 9.99 -17.52
N LYS A 294 14.18 10.20 -18.81
CA LYS A 294 13.06 10.94 -19.38
C LYS A 294 11.90 10.01 -19.72
N ARG A 295 10.69 10.43 -19.41
CA ARG A 295 9.48 9.72 -19.82
C ARG A 295 9.24 9.83 -21.32
N PHE A 296 8.71 8.76 -21.91
CA PHE A 296 8.27 8.76 -23.29
C PHE A 296 6.97 9.56 -23.46
N LYS A 297 6.85 10.28 -24.58
CA LYS A 297 5.61 11.02 -24.91
C LYS A 297 4.40 10.11 -25.13
N ARG A 298 4.62 8.87 -25.56
CA ARG A 298 3.58 7.84 -25.75
C ARG A 298 4.01 6.59 -25.02
N GLU A 299 3.24 6.23 -24.03
CA GLU A 299 3.43 5.02 -23.24
C GLU A 299 2.82 3.83 -24.00
N ARG A 300 3.68 3.04 -24.65
CA ARG A 300 3.26 1.83 -25.37
C ARG A 300 3.36 0.58 -24.49
N SER A 301 4.31 0.56 -23.58
CA SER A 301 4.57 -0.52 -22.62
C SER A 301 4.79 0.05 -21.22
N PHE A 302 4.55 -0.80 -20.24
CA PHE A 302 4.70 -0.49 -18.82
C PHE A 302 4.98 -1.78 -18.05
N LYS A 303 5.71 -1.71 -16.92
CA LYS A 303 5.73 -2.80 -15.95
C LYS A 303 4.45 -2.79 -15.13
N ILE A 304 3.93 -3.99 -14.83
CA ILE A 304 2.76 -4.17 -13.99
C ILE A 304 3.16 -4.89 -12.70
N TYR A 305 2.66 -4.42 -11.57
CA TYR A 305 2.89 -5.05 -10.28
C TYR A 305 1.56 -5.27 -9.56
N LEU A 306 1.42 -6.42 -8.93
CA LEU A 306 0.47 -6.57 -7.83
C LEU A 306 0.87 -5.65 -6.68
N THR A 307 -0.07 -5.02 -6.02
CA THR A 307 0.23 -4.16 -4.85
C THR A 307 0.65 -4.96 -3.62
N ASN A 308 0.49 -6.28 -3.67
CA ASN A 308 0.92 -7.23 -2.66
C ASN A 308 1.22 -8.59 -3.31
N PRO A 309 2.41 -9.19 -3.09
CA PRO A 309 2.77 -10.47 -3.69
C PRO A 309 1.89 -11.65 -3.24
N ALA A 310 1.32 -11.62 -2.03
CA ALA A 310 0.43 -12.69 -1.54
C ALA A 310 -0.86 -12.85 -2.37
N MET A 311 -1.25 -11.85 -3.17
CA MET A 311 -2.32 -12.03 -4.16
C MET A 311 -1.98 -13.08 -5.20
N HIS A 312 -0.71 -13.22 -5.58
CA HIS A 312 -0.26 -14.25 -6.51
C HIS A 312 -0.49 -15.66 -5.93
N THR A 313 -0.17 -15.85 -4.64
CA THR A 313 -0.40 -17.13 -3.96
C THR A 313 -1.88 -17.53 -3.98
N GLY A 314 -2.77 -16.60 -3.73
CA GLY A 314 -4.21 -16.87 -3.76
C GLY A 314 -4.78 -17.12 -5.17
N LEU A 315 -4.06 -16.77 -6.24
CA LEU A 315 -4.50 -16.98 -7.62
C LEU A 315 -3.81 -18.19 -8.28
N PHE A 316 -2.55 -18.49 -7.91
CA PHE A 316 -1.70 -19.40 -8.64
C PHE A 316 -0.95 -20.40 -7.74
N GLY A 317 -1.25 -20.41 -6.43
CA GLY A 317 -0.57 -21.22 -5.42
C GLY A 317 0.74 -20.61 -4.91
N SER A 318 1.22 -21.14 -3.78
CA SER A 318 2.47 -20.71 -3.14
C SER A 318 3.69 -21.09 -3.98
N ARG A 319 4.76 -20.30 -3.83
CA ARG A 319 6.03 -20.50 -4.53
C ARG A 319 7.15 -20.76 -3.52
N GLN A 320 8.07 -21.65 -3.89
CA GLN A 320 9.29 -21.87 -3.12
C GLN A 320 10.39 -20.91 -3.57
N ALA A 321 11.38 -20.70 -2.69
CA ALA A 321 12.49 -19.79 -2.97
C ALA A 321 13.33 -20.15 -4.19
N GLU A 322 13.31 -21.43 -4.59
CA GLU A 322 14.03 -22.01 -5.72
C GLU A 322 13.24 -22.02 -7.02
N ASP A 323 11.94 -21.69 -6.98
CA ASP A 323 11.11 -21.64 -8.18
C ASP A 323 11.62 -20.53 -9.12
N PRO A 324 11.72 -20.78 -10.44
CA PRO A 324 12.21 -19.78 -11.39
C PRO A 324 11.45 -18.44 -11.35
N GLU A 325 10.15 -18.50 -11.08
CA GLU A 325 9.25 -17.34 -11.04
C GLU A 325 9.33 -16.57 -9.72
N PHE A 326 9.98 -17.14 -8.68
CA PHE A 326 10.05 -16.51 -7.37
C PHE A 326 10.77 -15.15 -7.40
N GLY A 327 11.72 -14.97 -8.33
CA GLY A 327 12.37 -13.68 -8.54
C GLY A 327 11.42 -12.53 -8.83
N HIS A 328 10.37 -12.75 -9.65
CA HIS A 328 9.33 -11.74 -9.94
C HIS A 328 8.49 -11.41 -8.70
N LEU A 329 8.26 -12.38 -7.82
CA LEU A 329 7.55 -12.14 -6.56
C LEU A 329 8.41 -11.38 -5.55
N VAL A 330 9.72 -11.63 -5.51
CA VAL A 330 10.67 -10.82 -4.74
C VAL A 330 10.69 -9.39 -5.25
N GLU A 331 10.73 -9.20 -6.57
CA GLU A 331 10.65 -7.88 -7.19
C GLU A 331 9.33 -7.18 -6.83
N THR A 332 8.20 -7.88 -6.93
CA THR A 332 6.89 -7.38 -6.52
C THR A 332 6.85 -7.00 -5.03
N ALA A 333 7.46 -7.82 -4.15
CA ALA A 333 7.52 -7.56 -2.72
C ALA A 333 8.32 -6.29 -2.41
N VAL A 334 9.52 -6.15 -2.97
CA VAL A 334 10.38 -4.97 -2.78
C VAL A 334 9.74 -3.72 -3.37
N PHE A 335 9.15 -3.82 -4.57
CA PHE A 335 8.36 -2.76 -5.17
C PHE A 335 7.23 -2.30 -4.25
N ALA A 336 6.43 -3.22 -3.69
CA ALA A 336 5.31 -2.90 -2.81
C ALA A 336 5.76 -2.10 -1.58
N GLN A 337 6.87 -2.48 -0.92
CA GLN A 337 7.43 -1.72 0.21
C GLN A 337 7.77 -0.28 -0.21
N ARG A 338 8.44 -0.13 -1.36
CA ARG A 338 8.89 1.17 -1.85
C ARG A 338 7.71 2.04 -2.31
N PHE A 339 6.71 1.42 -2.94
CA PHE A 339 5.47 2.09 -3.33
C PHE A 339 4.69 2.62 -2.12
N HIS A 340 4.63 1.84 -1.04
CA HIS A 340 3.93 2.24 0.20
C HIS A 340 4.62 3.37 0.96
N GLN A 341 5.90 3.61 0.71
CA GLN A 341 6.59 4.81 1.20
C GLN A 341 6.15 6.10 0.46
N GLY A 342 5.38 5.99 -0.63
CA GLY A 342 4.99 7.12 -1.46
C GLY A 342 6.06 7.54 -2.48
N ALA A 343 7.03 6.67 -2.77
CA ALA A 343 8.07 6.94 -3.75
C ALA A 343 7.50 7.12 -5.17
N ARG A 344 8.09 8.02 -5.94
CA ARG A 344 7.76 8.23 -7.36
C ARG A 344 8.59 7.30 -8.23
N LEU A 345 8.03 6.12 -8.51
CA LEU A 345 8.72 5.04 -9.16
C LEU A 345 8.50 5.02 -10.67
N ASN A 346 9.56 4.71 -11.38
CA ASN A 346 9.60 4.36 -12.80
C ASN A 346 10.49 3.12 -12.94
N TYR A 347 10.55 2.52 -14.13
CA TYR A 347 11.61 1.58 -14.52
C TYR A 347 12.33 2.15 -15.74
N ALA A 348 13.57 1.73 -15.97
CA ALA A 348 14.30 2.14 -17.16
C ALA A 348 14.61 0.93 -18.04
N ARG A 349 14.42 1.10 -19.36
CA ARG A 349 14.81 0.09 -20.36
C ARG A 349 15.22 0.79 -21.65
N TRP A 350 16.35 0.38 -22.24
CA TRP A 350 16.88 0.99 -23.47
C TRP A 350 17.82 0.05 -24.20
N GLY A 351 18.02 0.35 -25.50
CA GLY A 351 18.94 -0.38 -26.39
C GLY A 351 18.46 -1.75 -26.81
N ASN A 352 19.27 -2.39 -27.65
CA ASN A 352 19.03 -3.76 -28.13
C ASN A 352 19.62 -4.82 -27.18
N ASP A 353 20.44 -4.39 -26.19
CA ASP A 353 21.19 -5.24 -25.27
C ASP A 353 20.42 -5.53 -23.97
N ASP A 354 19.11 -5.36 -23.96
CA ASP A 354 18.24 -5.54 -22.80
C ASP A 354 18.77 -4.85 -21.52
N CYS A 355 19.31 -3.63 -21.67
CA CYS A 355 19.67 -2.82 -20.52
C CYS A 355 18.41 -2.39 -19.79
N GLU A 356 18.23 -2.89 -18.57
CA GLU A 356 17.09 -2.61 -17.70
C GLU A 356 17.53 -2.16 -16.32
N VAL A 357 16.69 -1.38 -15.65
CA VAL A 357 16.74 -1.06 -14.23
C VAL A 357 15.33 -1.20 -13.68
N ASP A 358 15.16 -2.05 -12.69
CA ASP A 358 13.84 -2.45 -12.20
C ASP A 358 13.08 -1.30 -11.56
N LEU A 359 13.73 -0.52 -10.68
CA LEU A 359 13.12 0.64 -10.05
C LEU A 359 14.03 1.87 -10.15
N VAL A 360 13.45 2.97 -10.61
CA VAL A 360 14.08 4.29 -10.64
C VAL A 360 13.25 5.24 -9.81
N ASP A 361 13.82 5.76 -8.73
CA ASP A 361 13.21 6.82 -7.94
C ASP A 361 13.39 8.16 -8.62
N SER A 362 12.31 8.92 -8.73
CA SER A 362 12.33 10.24 -9.33
C SER A 362 11.99 11.33 -8.33
N SER A 363 12.74 12.44 -8.38
CA SER A 363 12.43 13.66 -7.63
C SER A 363 11.09 14.29 -8.09
N PRO A 364 10.54 15.28 -7.35
CA PRO A 364 9.40 16.08 -7.83
C PRO A 364 9.61 16.71 -9.21
N ALA A 365 10.88 17.02 -9.57
CA ALA A 365 11.25 17.54 -10.88
C ALA A 365 11.43 16.45 -11.96
N LEU A 366 10.97 15.22 -11.68
CA LEU A 366 11.04 14.04 -12.56
C LEU A 366 12.47 13.66 -12.98
N LYS A 367 13.48 14.00 -12.17
CA LYS A 367 14.87 13.56 -12.38
C LYS A 367 15.17 12.32 -11.55
N PRO A 368 15.89 11.33 -12.07
CA PRO A 368 16.35 10.17 -11.29
C PRO A 368 17.20 10.63 -10.10
N VAL A 369 16.92 10.08 -8.92
CA VAL A 369 17.65 10.34 -7.68
C VAL A 369 18.25 9.08 -7.08
N SER A 370 17.69 7.92 -7.41
CA SER A 370 18.20 6.60 -7.03
C SER A 370 17.78 5.58 -8.07
N ALA A 371 18.47 4.45 -8.10
CA ALA A 371 18.16 3.33 -8.97
C ALA A 371 18.43 2.02 -8.21
N LEU A 372 17.55 1.03 -8.42
CA LEU A 372 17.59 -0.27 -7.77
C LEU A 372 17.37 -1.38 -8.79
N GLU A 373 18.25 -2.35 -8.78
CA GLU A 373 18.13 -3.62 -9.49
C GLU A 373 17.76 -4.72 -8.51
N ILE A 374 16.71 -5.49 -8.78
CA ILE A 374 16.20 -6.49 -7.85
C ILE A 374 16.57 -7.88 -8.34
N LYS A 375 17.37 -8.59 -7.53
CA LYS A 375 17.84 -9.94 -7.83
C LYS A 375 17.70 -10.83 -6.59
N TRP A 376 17.22 -12.05 -6.80
CA TRP A 376 17.18 -13.11 -5.77
C TRP A 376 18.35 -14.07 -5.97
N SER A 377 19.59 -13.52 -6.00
CA SER A 377 20.82 -14.27 -6.28
C SER A 377 22.05 -13.55 -5.74
N ASP A 378 22.99 -14.28 -5.15
CA ASP A 378 24.27 -13.75 -4.65
C ASP A 378 25.36 -13.65 -5.74
N ARG A 379 25.07 -14.09 -6.97
CA ARG A 379 26.01 -14.05 -8.10
C ARG A 379 26.58 -12.66 -8.33
N PHE A 380 25.76 -11.64 -8.19
CA PHE A 380 26.12 -10.26 -8.51
C PHE A 380 27.03 -9.60 -7.45
N VAL A 381 27.20 -10.21 -6.26
CA VAL A 381 28.19 -9.79 -5.29
C VAL A 381 29.59 -10.08 -5.78
N THR A 382 29.79 -11.25 -6.37
CA THR A 382 31.09 -11.67 -6.94
C THR A 382 31.31 -11.16 -8.37
N ARG A 383 30.24 -10.82 -9.07
CA ARG A 383 30.26 -10.32 -10.46
C ARG A 383 29.44 -9.04 -10.61
N PRO A 384 29.81 -7.96 -9.94
CA PRO A 384 29.03 -6.71 -9.98
C PRO A 384 29.01 -6.07 -11.38
N ASN A 385 30.00 -6.35 -12.21
CA ASN A 385 30.05 -5.92 -13.61
C ASN A 385 28.91 -6.49 -14.48
N ASP A 386 28.25 -7.58 -14.05
CA ASP A 386 27.08 -8.14 -14.75
C ASP A 386 25.85 -7.25 -14.61
N LEU A 387 25.81 -6.30 -13.67
CA LEU A 387 24.79 -5.27 -13.52
C LEU A 387 24.98 -4.10 -14.50
N LYS A 388 25.24 -4.41 -15.76
CA LYS A 388 25.62 -3.42 -16.79
C LYS A 388 24.58 -2.32 -16.99
N GLY A 389 23.27 -2.67 -16.94
CA GLY A 389 22.17 -1.71 -17.06
C GLY A 389 22.21 -0.68 -15.96
N LEU A 390 22.24 -1.13 -14.70
CA LEU A 390 22.27 -0.27 -13.52
C LEU A 390 23.48 0.69 -13.54
N VAL A 391 24.69 0.16 -13.82
CA VAL A 391 25.94 0.96 -13.87
C VAL A 391 25.89 1.99 -15.00
N LYS A 392 25.44 1.61 -16.20
CA LYS A 392 25.27 2.55 -17.33
C LYS A 392 24.27 3.65 -17.01
N PHE A 393 23.12 3.29 -16.41
CA PHE A 393 22.08 4.25 -16.02
C PHE A 393 22.59 5.22 -14.95
N ALA A 394 23.25 4.70 -13.91
CA ALA A 394 23.82 5.50 -12.84
C ALA A 394 24.81 6.55 -13.36
N ARG A 395 25.75 6.12 -14.19
CA ARG A 395 26.75 7.00 -14.81
C ARG A 395 26.12 8.10 -15.67
N LYS A 396 25.12 7.73 -16.50
CA LYS A 396 24.44 8.68 -17.40
C LYS A 396 23.67 9.75 -16.61
N ASN A 397 23.05 9.37 -15.48
CA ASN A 397 22.26 10.25 -14.64
C ASN A 397 23.06 10.84 -13.45
N ARG A 398 24.38 10.61 -13.38
CA ARG A 398 25.28 11.11 -12.32
C ARG A 398 24.79 10.72 -10.92
N LEU A 399 24.28 9.49 -10.77
CA LEU A 399 23.86 8.96 -9.47
C LEU A 399 25.11 8.56 -8.69
N ARG A 400 25.25 9.08 -7.46
CA ARG A 400 26.37 8.75 -6.57
C ARG A 400 26.17 7.40 -5.87
N LEU A 401 24.92 7.00 -5.67
CA LEU A 401 24.56 5.77 -4.98
C LEU A 401 23.45 5.05 -5.76
N VAL A 402 23.66 3.76 -5.99
CA VAL A 402 22.68 2.85 -6.54
C VAL A 402 22.67 1.55 -5.75
N TRP A 403 21.57 0.81 -5.88
CA TRP A 403 21.34 -0.39 -5.08
C TRP A 403 21.09 -1.60 -5.96
N ALA A 404 21.51 -2.76 -5.48
CA ALA A 404 21.04 -4.03 -6.00
C ALA A 404 20.67 -4.97 -4.86
N THR A 405 19.66 -5.81 -5.05
CA THR A 405 19.37 -6.84 -4.06
C THR A 405 20.17 -8.10 -4.33
N THR A 406 20.34 -8.89 -3.28
CA THR A 406 20.97 -10.20 -3.28
C THR A 406 20.06 -11.19 -2.56
N ARG A 407 20.40 -12.47 -2.55
CA ARG A 407 19.69 -13.46 -1.73
C ARG A 407 20.13 -13.40 -0.27
N SER A 408 21.42 -13.48 0.01
CA SER A 408 21.92 -13.63 1.38
C SER A 408 23.17 -12.81 1.71
N ARG A 409 23.89 -12.25 0.73
CA ARG A 409 25.19 -11.63 0.92
C ARG A 409 25.13 -10.12 0.79
N PHE A 410 25.82 -9.44 1.69
CA PHE A 410 26.09 -8.00 1.56
C PHE A 410 27.29 -7.76 0.65
N GLY A 411 27.25 -6.68 -0.12
CA GLY A 411 28.33 -6.25 -0.98
C GLY A 411 28.37 -4.74 -1.15
N GLN A 412 29.55 -4.24 -1.47
CA GLN A 412 29.77 -2.85 -1.81
C GLN A 412 30.87 -2.74 -2.85
N THR A 413 30.63 -2.00 -3.91
CA THR A 413 31.61 -1.80 -4.99
C THR A 413 31.47 -0.38 -5.53
N THR A 414 32.58 0.23 -5.91
CA THR A 414 32.55 1.57 -6.51
C THR A 414 32.91 1.49 -7.99
N PHE A 415 32.09 2.06 -8.85
CA PHE A 415 32.32 2.24 -10.28
C PHE A 415 32.52 3.72 -10.58
N ASN A 416 33.77 4.15 -10.75
CA ASN A 416 34.15 5.56 -10.83
C ASN A 416 33.62 6.33 -9.60
N GLU A 417 32.66 7.25 -9.78
CA GLU A 417 32.05 8.08 -8.72
C GLU A 417 30.73 7.49 -8.17
N THR A 418 30.29 6.33 -8.68
CA THR A 418 29.06 5.68 -8.27
C THR A 418 29.33 4.55 -7.31
N GLU A 419 28.79 4.62 -6.12
CA GLU A 419 28.76 3.53 -5.15
C GLU A 419 27.58 2.60 -5.45
N LEU A 420 27.86 1.31 -5.59
CA LEU A 420 26.86 0.24 -5.64
C LEU A 420 26.82 -0.44 -4.29
N ARG A 421 25.69 -0.38 -3.60
CA ARG A 421 25.40 -1.18 -2.40
C ARG A 421 24.52 -2.37 -2.74
N GLN A 422 24.92 -3.51 -2.21
CA GLN A 422 24.20 -4.76 -2.43
C GLN A 422 23.76 -5.32 -1.09
N TRP A 423 22.44 -5.42 -0.91
CA TRP A 423 21.84 -5.92 0.31
C TRP A 423 20.90 -7.08 0.02
N PRO A 424 20.76 -8.07 0.95
CA PRO A 424 19.73 -9.09 0.83
C PRO A 424 18.35 -8.46 0.66
N ALA A 425 17.55 -9.00 -0.27
CA ALA A 425 16.22 -8.48 -0.59
C ALA A 425 15.32 -8.39 0.66
N ALA A 426 15.42 -9.37 1.55
CA ALA A 426 14.68 -9.38 2.81
C ALA A 426 15.08 -8.20 3.72
N VAL A 427 16.37 -7.87 3.82
CA VAL A 427 16.86 -6.74 4.61
C VAL A 427 16.38 -5.42 4.01
N LEU A 428 16.46 -5.27 2.69
CA LEU A 428 16.01 -4.06 2.00
C LEU A 428 14.49 -3.88 2.10
N ALA A 429 13.71 -4.97 1.98
CA ALA A 429 12.26 -4.94 2.17
C ALA A 429 11.89 -4.53 3.60
N PHE A 430 12.60 -5.05 4.62
CA PHE A 430 12.42 -4.63 6.00
C PHE A 430 12.71 -3.14 6.19
N HIS A 431 13.86 -2.67 5.67
CA HIS A 431 14.26 -1.26 5.71
C HIS A 431 13.20 -0.33 5.12
N TYR A 432 12.70 -0.65 3.92
CA TYR A 432 11.66 0.15 3.27
C TYR A 432 10.35 0.11 4.03
N GLY A 433 9.95 -1.07 4.55
CA GLY A 433 8.72 -1.23 5.34
C GLY A 433 8.75 -0.40 6.64
N ALA A 434 9.83 -0.45 7.39
CA ALA A 434 10.02 0.36 8.60
C ALA A 434 10.05 1.87 8.29
N SER A 435 10.75 2.24 7.22
CA SER A 435 10.83 3.65 6.78
C SER A 435 9.49 4.20 6.29
N ALA A 436 8.58 3.36 5.77
CA ALA A 436 7.25 3.80 5.33
C ALA A 436 6.41 4.34 6.49
N VAL A 437 6.48 3.70 7.66
CA VAL A 437 5.79 4.16 8.87
C VAL A 437 6.42 5.45 9.39
N ARG A 438 7.76 5.50 9.50
CA ARG A 438 8.48 6.71 9.94
C ARG A 438 8.22 7.91 9.04
N GLY A 439 8.19 7.72 7.72
CA GLY A 439 7.86 8.78 6.77
C GLY A 439 6.51 9.42 7.04
N ARG A 440 5.50 8.63 7.43
CA ARG A 440 4.18 9.16 7.80
C ARG A 440 4.21 10.03 9.06
N LEU A 441 5.04 9.67 10.04
CA LEU A 441 5.23 10.48 11.24
C LEU A 441 6.00 11.76 10.94
N ALA A 442 7.08 11.69 10.17
CA ALA A 442 7.87 12.85 9.76
C ALA A 442 7.07 13.83 8.88
N ASP A 443 6.23 13.34 7.97
CA ASP A 443 5.32 14.17 7.17
C ASP A 443 4.32 14.93 8.06
N PHE A 444 3.89 14.33 9.16
CA PHE A 444 3.03 14.99 10.15
C PHE A 444 3.79 16.09 10.89
N ASP A 445 4.97 15.78 11.43
CA ASP A 445 5.79 16.72 12.18
C ASP A 445 6.18 17.94 11.31
N ALA A 446 6.59 17.72 10.04
CA ALA A 446 6.89 18.80 9.10
C ALA A 446 5.68 19.70 8.77
N ARG A 447 4.46 19.15 8.73
CA ARG A 447 3.24 19.95 8.58
C ARG A 447 2.96 20.81 9.80
N VAL A 448 3.30 20.31 10.97
CA VAL A 448 3.16 21.02 12.24
C VAL A 448 4.11 22.21 12.29
N GLU A 449 5.40 21.99 12.01
CA GLU A 449 6.42 23.05 12.02
C GLU A 449 6.16 24.12 10.95
N GLY A 450 5.67 23.75 9.77
CA GLY A 450 5.31 24.71 8.69
C GLY A 450 4.06 25.56 8.98
N MET A 451 3.34 25.32 10.06
CA MET A 451 2.19 26.13 10.52
C MET A 451 2.54 27.09 11.65
N GLU A 452 3.69 26.90 12.28
CA GLU A 452 4.18 27.80 13.34
C GLU A 452 5.01 28.97 12.78
N THR A 453 5.30 28.96 11.45
CA THR A 453 5.97 30.04 10.70
C THR A 453 4.97 30.79 9.83
#